data_d6aaab8b8baaed14e238073222ee0405
#
_entry.id   d6aaab8b8baaed14e238073222ee0405
#
_cell.length_a   1.000
_cell.length_b   1.000
_cell.length_c   1.000
_cell.angle_alpha   90.00
_cell.angle_beta   90.00
_cell.angle_gamma   90.00
#
_symmetry.space_group_name_H-M   'P 1'
#
loop_
_entity.id
_entity.type
_entity.pdbx_description
1 polymer ?
#
loop_
_entity_poly.entity_id
_entity_poly.type
_entity_poly.pdbx_seq_one_letter_code
_entity_poly.pdbx_strand_id
1 'polypeptide(L)'
;MVNYLELPIGDRSPEVFRAVIEIPKDGTQKFEYDQQLHVFKLDRNLHSPVHYPGDYGFIPSTLSDDGDPLDVLVLVPGPSFPGCVQEVRPIGLLEMMDQGIMDEKVLAVGKNNPRFANIWNYTDIYPHLLKEITHFFSIYKDLEGKRVEIKGWRDAAYARDQVVHSVRQFEENKARLAAEKPAT
;
A
#
# COMPACT_ATOMS: atom_id res chain seq x y z
N MET A 1 -15.42 17.38 -3.26
CA MET A 1 -15.12 15.92 -3.28
C MET A 1 -13.75 15.72 -2.62
N VAL A 2 -13.54 14.61 -1.95
CA VAL A 2 -12.26 14.32 -1.28
C VAL A 2 -11.27 13.77 -2.29
N ASN A 3 -10.08 14.39 -2.39
CA ASN A 3 -8.98 13.80 -3.13
C ASN A 3 -8.18 12.90 -2.17
N TYR A 4 -8.36 11.59 -2.29
CA TYR A 4 -7.71 10.62 -1.40
C TYR A 4 -6.19 10.58 -1.57
N LEU A 5 -5.65 10.92 -2.76
CA LEU A 5 -4.21 10.96 -3.00
C LEU A 5 -3.51 12.10 -2.24
N GLU A 6 -4.23 13.19 -1.96
CA GLU A 6 -3.71 14.38 -1.28
C GLU A 6 -4.18 14.51 0.18
N LEU A 7 -4.77 13.46 0.76
CA LEU A 7 -5.05 13.46 2.19
C LEU A 7 -3.74 13.63 2.98
N PRO A 8 -3.75 14.41 4.08
CA PRO A 8 -2.56 14.50 4.93
C PRO A 8 -2.13 13.12 5.42
N ILE A 9 -0.87 12.77 5.24
CA ILE A 9 -0.33 11.47 5.64
C ILE A 9 -0.44 11.23 7.16
N GLY A 10 -0.42 12.26 7.96
CA GLY A 10 -0.51 12.24 9.43
C GLY A 10 0.72 12.83 10.11
N ASP A 11 0.50 13.47 11.25
CA ASP A 11 1.52 14.27 11.96
C ASP A 11 2.64 13.42 12.58
N ARG A 12 2.46 12.10 12.64
CA ARG A 12 3.44 11.15 13.21
C ARG A 12 4.08 10.26 12.16
N SER A 13 3.93 10.61 10.87
CA SER A 13 4.68 9.92 9.82
C SER A 13 6.19 10.10 10.04
N PRO A 14 7.01 9.06 9.82
CA PRO A 14 6.69 7.74 9.27
C PRO A 14 6.32 6.66 10.33
N GLU A 15 6.28 6.97 11.63
CA GLU A 15 5.98 6.00 12.68
C GLU A 15 4.52 5.55 12.68
N VAL A 16 3.62 6.49 12.40
CA VAL A 16 2.19 6.26 12.21
C VAL A 16 1.69 7.17 11.12
N PHE A 17 1.02 6.58 10.15
CA PHE A 17 0.47 7.30 9.00
C PHE A 17 -0.94 6.79 8.64
N ARG A 18 -1.60 7.49 7.74
CA ARG A 18 -2.89 7.07 7.19
C ARG A 18 -2.67 6.13 6.01
N ALA A 19 -3.50 5.10 5.94
CA ALA A 19 -3.66 4.23 4.79
C ALA A 19 -5.07 4.40 4.24
N VAL A 20 -5.21 4.53 2.94
CA VAL A 20 -6.50 4.53 2.24
C VAL A 20 -6.70 3.14 1.67
N ILE A 21 -7.77 2.47 2.04
CA ILE A 21 -8.03 1.11 1.62
C ILE A 21 -8.82 1.11 0.30
N GLU A 22 -8.32 0.37 -0.66
CA GLU A 22 -8.98 0.13 -1.94
C GLU A 22 -9.62 -1.25 -1.98
N ILE A 23 -8.92 -2.25 -1.45
CA ILE A 23 -9.34 -3.65 -1.51
C ILE A 23 -9.39 -4.22 -0.10
N PRO A 24 -10.57 -4.54 0.42
CA PRO A 24 -10.70 -5.17 1.74
C PRO A 24 -10.04 -6.56 1.78
N LYS A 25 -9.60 -6.96 2.95
CA LYS A 25 -9.16 -8.34 3.21
C LYS A 25 -10.18 -9.35 2.66
N ASP A 26 -9.69 -10.47 2.18
CA ASP A 26 -10.46 -11.54 1.55
C ASP A 26 -11.15 -11.13 0.23
N GLY A 27 -10.90 -9.91 -0.26
CA GLY A 27 -11.38 -9.42 -1.54
C GLY A 27 -10.75 -10.15 -2.73
N THR A 28 -11.54 -10.33 -3.78
CA THR A 28 -11.13 -10.87 -5.09
C THR A 28 -11.27 -9.85 -6.21
N GLN A 29 -11.79 -8.68 -5.87
CA GLN A 29 -12.03 -7.57 -6.80
C GLN A 29 -10.98 -6.50 -6.56
N LYS A 30 -10.25 -6.12 -7.61
CA LYS A 30 -9.31 -5.01 -7.56
C LYS A 30 -10.06 -3.72 -7.80
N PHE A 31 -10.22 -2.93 -6.75
CA PHE A 31 -10.68 -1.54 -6.85
C PHE A 31 -9.45 -0.64 -6.87
N GLU A 32 -9.56 0.48 -7.59
CA GLU A 32 -8.56 1.54 -7.66
C GLU A 32 -9.24 2.90 -7.48
N TYR A 33 -8.59 3.82 -6.80
CA TYR A 33 -9.07 5.18 -6.69
C TYR A 33 -8.86 5.94 -8.01
N ASP A 34 -9.96 6.32 -8.65
CA ASP A 34 -9.95 7.16 -9.85
C ASP A 34 -9.90 8.64 -9.44
N GLN A 35 -8.74 9.28 -9.66
CA GLN A 35 -8.50 10.68 -9.29
C GLN A 35 -9.38 11.66 -10.09
N GLN A 36 -9.76 11.34 -11.31
CA GLN A 36 -10.57 12.24 -12.14
C GLN A 36 -12.03 12.22 -11.71
N LEU A 37 -12.54 11.06 -11.37
CA LEU A 37 -13.92 10.85 -10.94
C LEU A 37 -14.10 11.00 -9.43
N HIS A 38 -13.02 10.95 -8.65
CA HIS A 38 -13.03 10.92 -7.17
C HIS A 38 -13.88 9.77 -6.58
N VAL A 39 -13.76 8.59 -7.17
CA VAL A 39 -14.46 7.37 -6.75
C VAL A 39 -13.51 6.17 -6.71
N PHE A 40 -13.89 5.13 -5.96
CA PHE A 40 -13.25 3.82 -6.06
C PHE A 40 -13.94 3.03 -7.18
N LYS A 41 -13.19 2.71 -8.21
CA LYS A 41 -13.66 2.06 -9.43
C LYS A 41 -13.17 0.62 -9.47
N LEU A 42 -14.04 -0.30 -9.85
CA LEU A 42 -13.62 -1.67 -10.14
C LEU A 42 -12.74 -1.68 -11.38
N ASP A 43 -11.46 -1.99 -11.19
CA ASP A 43 -10.52 -2.22 -12.30
C ASP A 43 -10.77 -3.61 -12.91
N ARG A 44 -10.64 -4.67 -12.09
CA ARG A 44 -10.90 -6.05 -12.53
C ARG A 44 -11.17 -7.00 -11.36
N ASN A 45 -11.68 -8.18 -11.69
CA ASN A 45 -11.61 -9.31 -10.78
C ASN A 45 -10.23 -9.98 -10.91
N LEU A 46 -9.69 -10.51 -9.82
CA LEU A 46 -8.49 -11.34 -9.90
C LEU A 46 -8.77 -12.54 -10.81
N HIS A 47 -7.84 -12.83 -11.72
CA HIS A 47 -7.97 -14.01 -12.59
C HIS A 47 -7.62 -15.30 -11.85
N SER A 48 -6.77 -15.23 -10.82
CA SER A 48 -6.44 -16.35 -9.94
C SER A 48 -7.47 -16.49 -8.82
N PRO A 49 -7.76 -17.70 -8.32
CA PRO A 49 -8.70 -17.94 -7.22
C PRO A 49 -8.05 -17.66 -5.85
N VAL A 50 -7.36 -16.54 -5.74
CA VAL A 50 -6.69 -16.06 -4.52
C VAL A 50 -7.41 -14.84 -3.97
N HIS A 51 -7.18 -14.55 -2.68
CA HIS A 51 -7.81 -13.44 -1.97
C HIS A 51 -6.74 -12.55 -1.35
N TYR A 52 -6.98 -11.25 -1.27
CA TYR A 52 -6.07 -10.34 -0.61
C TYR A 52 -5.89 -10.73 0.87
N PRO A 53 -4.64 -10.91 1.35
CA PRO A 53 -4.40 -11.44 2.71
C PRO A 53 -4.58 -10.41 3.82
N GLY A 54 -4.87 -9.18 3.49
CA GLY A 54 -5.13 -8.05 4.38
C GLY A 54 -5.89 -6.96 3.65
N ASP A 55 -6.23 -5.87 4.34
CA ASP A 55 -6.73 -4.67 3.70
C ASP A 55 -5.59 -4.05 2.87
N TYR A 56 -5.82 -3.87 1.58
CA TYR A 56 -4.83 -3.36 0.64
C TYR A 56 -5.24 -2.00 0.10
N GLY A 57 -4.27 -1.12 -0.11
CA GLY A 57 -4.48 0.19 -0.66
C GLY A 57 -3.18 0.98 -0.67
N PHE A 58 -3.24 2.28 -0.49
CA PHE A 58 -2.10 3.17 -0.63
C PHE A 58 -1.93 4.13 0.55
N ILE A 59 -0.74 4.71 0.64
CA ILE A 59 -0.40 5.76 1.59
C ILE A 59 -0.61 7.11 0.90
N PRO A 60 -1.49 8.00 1.38
CA PRO A 60 -1.73 9.29 0.74
C PRO A 60 -0.51 10.21 0.83
N SER A 61 -0.42 11.17 -0.08
CA SER A 61 0.70 12.12 -0.18
C SER A 61 2.06 11.42 -0.32
N THR A 62 2.11 10.31 -1.04
CA THR A 62 3.33 9.58 -1.43
C THR A 62 3.38 9.38 -2.94
N LEU A 63 4.57 9.15 -3.47
CA LEU A 63 4.82 8.80 -4.86
C LEU A 63 5.96 7.77 -4.90
N SER A 64 5.73 6.65 -5.57
CA SER A 64 6.72 5.60 -5.82
C SER A 64 7.34 5.72 -7.21
N ASP A 65 8.37 4.91 -7.49
CA ASP A 65 9.12 4.97 -8.75
C ASP A 65 8.30 4.56 -9.98
N ASP A 66 7.22 3.82 -9.79
CA ASP A 66 6.26 3.45 -10.84
C ASP A 66 5.27 4.58 -11.20
N GLY A 67 5.26 5.67 -10.43
CA GLY A 67 4.40 6.83 -10.63
C GLY A 67 3.08 6.79 -9.84
N ASP A 68 2.83 5.73 -9.07
CA ASP A 68 1.68 5.56 -8.22
C ASP A 68 2.01 5.87 -6.74
N PRO A 69 1.03 6.08 -5.86
CA PRO A 69 1.28 6.17 -4.42
C PRO A 69 1.90 4.90 -3.86
N LEU A 70 2.67 5.01 -2.78
CA LEU A 70 3.26 3.85 -2.11
C LEU A 70 2.18 2.92 -1.55
N ASP A 71 2.22 1.68 -1.97
CA ASP A 71 1.26 0.64 -1.59
C ASP A 71 1.41 0.19 -0.13
N VAL A 72 0.30 -0.19 0.48
CA VAL A 72 0.28 -0.72 1.85
C VAL A 72 -0.67 -1.91 1.98
N LEU A 73 -0.19 -2.96 2.63
CA LEU A 73 -1.00 -4.09 3.11
C LEU A 73 -1.16 -3.97 4.62
N VAL A 74 -2.38 -3.78 5.09
CA VAL A 74 -2.69 -3.66 6.51
C VAL A 74 -3.24 -4.99 7.03
N LEU A 75 -2.57 -5.56 8.04
CA LEU A 75 -3.06 -6.74 8.72
C LEU A 75 -4.23 -6.37 9.62
N VAL A 76 -5.36 -6.97 9.36
CA VAL A 76 -6.62 -6.71 10.05
C VAL A 76 -7.30 -8.02 10.48
N PRO A 77 -8.05 -8.04 11.60
CA PRO A 77 -8.81 -9.22 12.01
C PRO A 77 -10.03 -9.50 11.11
N GLY A 78 -10.56 -8.49 10.47
CA GLY A 78 -11.69 -8.56 9.54
C GLY A 78 -11.61 -7.43 8.50
N PRO A 79 -12.27 -7.57 7.34
CA PRO A 79 -12.19 -6.62 6.24
C PRO A 79 -12.81 -5.26 6.61
N SER A 80 -12.25 -4.18 6.04
CA SER A 80 -12.86 -2.87 6.02
C SER A 80 -13.71 -2.66 4.74
N PHE A 81 -13.62 -1.50 4.11
CA PHE A 81 -14.36 -1.19 2.86
C PHE A 81 -13.53 -0.22 1.99
N PRO A 82 -13.76 -0.18 0.68
CA PRO A 82 -13.09 0.77 -0.21
C PRO A 82 -13.36 2.23 0.20
N GLY A 83 -12.28 3.01 0.38
CA GLY A 83 -12.33 4.38 0.89
C GLY A 83 -12.22 4.51 2.41
N CYS A 84 -12.10 3.41 3.14
CA CYS A 84 -11.79 3.45 4.57
C CYS A 84 -10.38 4.04 4.78
N VAL A 85 -10.26 5.00 5.69
CA VAL A 85 -8.98 5.58 6.08
C VAL A 85 -8.62 5.05 7.46
N GLN A 86 -7.44 4.41 7.57
CA GLN A 86 -6.95 3.80 8.81
C GLN A 86 -5.65 4.49 9.26
N GLU A 87 -5.48 4.73 10.57
CA GLU A 87 -4.16 5.04 11.12
C GLU A 87 -3.40 3.74 11.38
N VAL A 88 -2.25 3.60 10.73
CA VAL A 88 -1.47 2.37 10.76
C VAL A 88 -0.02 2.62 11.15
N ARG A 89 0.67 1.60 11.61
CA ARG A 89 2.08 1.58 11.95
C ARG A 89 2.79 0.56 11.05
N PRO A 90 3.87 0.94 10.36
CA PRO A 90 4.64 0.01 9.53
C PRO A 90 5.38 -1.00 10.42
N ILE A 91 5.40 -2.24 9.97
CA ILE A 91 6.12 -3.33 10.62
C ILE A 91 7.12 -4.02 9.68
N GLY A 92 7.13 -3.66 8.42
CA GLY A 92 8.05 -4.17 7.41
C GLY A 92 7.62 -3.76 6.02
N LEU A 93 8.33 -4.30 5.03
CA LEU A 93 8.07 -4.03 3.62
C LEU A 93 8.40 -5.27 2.81
N LEU A 94 7.57 -5.61 1.85
CA LEU A 94 7.86 -6.62 0.83
C LEU A 94 8.44 -5.93 -0.41
N GLU A 95 9.69 -6.26 -0.72
CA GLU A 95 10.31 -5.89 -1.99
C GLU A 95 9.90 -6.86 -3.08
N MET A 96 9.35 -6.33 -4.17
CA MET A 96 9.03 -7.11 -5.36
C MET A 96 9.25 -6.26 -6.61
N MET A 97 9.29 -6.94 -7.75
CA MET A 97 9.30 -6.32 -9.06
C MET A 97 8.07 -6.79 -9.84
N ASP A 98 7.31 -5.86 -10.39
CA ASP A 98 6.24 -6.14 -11.34
C ASP A 98 6.71 -5.75 -12.75
N GLN A 99 6.80 -6.73 -13.63
CA GLN A 99 7.26 -6.53 -15.02
C GLN A 99 8.58 -5.75 -15.15
N GLY A 100 9.49 -5.92 -14.17
CA GLY A 100 10.81 -5.28 -14.18
C GLY A 100 10.87 -3.91 -13.49
N ILE A 101 9.76 -3.40 -12.95
CA ILE A 101 9.70 -2.16 -12.18
C ILE A 101 9.59 -2.52 -10.70
N MET A 102 10.31 -1.78 -9.85
CA MET A 102 10.19 -1.94 -8.38
C MET A 102 8.77 -1.57 -7.95
N ASP A 103 8.18 -2.45 -7.15
CA ASP A 103 6.80 -2.36 -6.69
C ASP A 103 6.74 -2.82 -5.22
N GLU A 104 7.11 -1.92 -4.32
CA GLU A 104 7.25 -2.20 -2.89
C GLU A 104 5.91 -2.11 -2.17
N LYS A 105 5.69 -3.03 -1.22
CA LYS A 105 4.46 -3.08 -0.42
C LYS A 105 4.78 -2.93 1.06
N VAL A 106 4.41 -1.80 1.66
CA VAL A 106 4.53 -1.62 3.10
C VAL A 106 3.60 -2.60 3.81
N LEU A 107 4.13 -3.35 4.77
CA LEU A 107 3.33 -4.16 5.67
C LEU A 107 3.06 -3.37 6.95
N ALA A 108 1.79 -3.22 7.31
CA ALA A 108 1.39 -2.40 8.45
C ALA A 108 0.34 -3.08 9.33
N VAL A 109 0.16 -2.56 10.53
CA VAL A 109 -0.89 -2.95 11.47
C VAL A 109 -1.65 -1.73 11.98
N GLY A 110 -2.92 -1.89 12.32
CA GLY A 110 -3.72 -0.81 12.91
C GLY A 110 -3.07 -0.28 14.21
N LYS A 111 -2.86 1.03 14.28
CA LYS A 111 -2.18 1.73 15.39
C LYS A 111 -2.67 1.35 16.78
N ASN A 112 -3.98 1.24 16.94
CA ASN A 112 -4.63 1.04 18.24
C ASN A 112 -5.23 -0.38 18.38
N ASN A 113 -4.87 -1.33 17.50
CA ASN A 113 -5.42 -2.68 17.59
C ASN A 113 -4.65 -3.49 18.64
N PRO A 114 -5.31 -3.91 19.74
CA PRO A 114 -4.65 -4.64 20.82
C PRO A 114 -4.07 -6.00 20.40
N ARG A 115 -4.59 -6.60 19.30
CA ARG A 115 -4.06 -7.86 18.76
C ARG A 115 -2.65 -7.71 18.19
N PHE A 116 -2.27 -6.48 17.82
CA PHE A 116 -0.97 -6.16 17.24
C PHE A 116 -0.11 -5.28 18.15
N ALA A 117 -0.47 -5.15 19.45
CA ALA A 117 0.23 -4.29 20.40
C ALA A 117 1.73 -4.61 20.52
N ASN A 118 2.08 -5.89 20.43
CA ASN A 118 3.47 -6.38 20.55
C ASN A 118 4.14 -6.67 19.19
N ILE A 119 3.53 -6.33 18.06
CA ILE A 119 4.08 -6.54 16.72
C ILE A 119 4.75 -5.25 16.27
N TRP A 120 6.08 -5.20 16.26
CA TRP A 120 6.88 -4.03 15.88
C TRP A 120 7.69 -4.23 14.61
N ASN A 121 7.90 -5.49 14.23
CA ASN A 121 8.60 -5.88 13.02
C ASN A 121 7.86 -7.04 12.33
N TYR A 122 8.07 -7.22 11.02
CA TYR A 122 7.48 -8.34 10.28
C TYR A 122 7.90 -9.70 10.88
N THR A 123 9.06 -9.78 11.52
CA THR A 123 9.53 -11.00 12.21
C THR A 123 8.72 -11.37 13.45
N ASP A 124 7.92 -10.45 13.97
CA ASP A 124 7.06 -10.71 15.14
C ASP A 124 5.74 -11.39 14.75
N ILE A 125 5.43 -11.44 13.44
CA ILE A 125 4.23 -12.12 12.96
C ILE A 125 4.48 -13.61 12.81
N TYR A 126 3.38 -14.36 12.86
CA TYR A 126 3.43 -15.80 12.63
C TYR A 126 4.07 -16.11 11.26
N PRO A 127 5.14 -16.93 11.21
CA PRO A 127 5.92 -17.08 9.96
C PRO A 127 5.14 -17.62 8.77
N HIS A 128 4.07 -18.39 9.01
CA HIS A 128 3.23 -18.89 7.93
C HIS A 128 2.44 -17.79 7.23
N LEU A 129 1.98 -16.78 7.98
CA LEU A 129 1.27 -15.62 7.40
C LEU A 129 2.18 -14.85 6.43
N LEU A 130 3.48 -14.70 6.74
CA LEU A 130 4.43 -14.10 5.80
C LEU A 130 4.56 -14.91 4.50
N LYS A 131 4.54 -16.26 4.62
CA LYS A 131 4.55 -17.13 3.43
C LYS A 131 3.28 -16.99 2.61
N GLU A 132 2.12 -16.87 3.26
CA GLU A 132 0.83 -16.64 2.56
C GLU A 132 0.83 -15.31 1.81
N ILE A 133 1.29 -14.23 2.44
CA ILE A 133 1.41 -12.91 1.81
C ILE A 133 2.38 -12.97 0.62
N THR A 134 3.56 -13.55 0.82
CA THR A 134 4.57 -13.71 -0.23
C THR A 134 4.02 -14.53 -1.40
N HIS A 135 3.34 -15.63 -1.10
CA HIS A 135 2.73 -16.50 -2.11
C HIS A 135 1.64 -15.77 -2.90
N PHE A 136 0.75 -15.06 -2.21
CA PHE A 136 -0.28 -14.24 -2.85
C PHE A 136 0.33 -13.31 -3.90
N PHE A 137 1.29 -12.48 -3.50
CA PHE A 137 1.90 -11.51 -4.42
C PHE A 137 2.74 -12.19 -5.53
N SER A 138 3.26 -13.39 -5.29
CA SER A 138 4.02 -14.11 -6.33
C SER A 138 3.15 -14.67 -7.46
N ILE A 139 1.84 -14.91 -7.22
CA ILE A 139 0.97 -15.61 -8.19
C ILE A 139 -0.28 -14.84 -8.61
N TYR A 140 -0.64 -13.73 -7.94
CA TYR A 140 -1.94 -13.06 -8.16
C TYR A 140 -2.13 -12.52 -9.59
N LYS A 141 -1.02 -12.30 -10.32
CA LYS A 141 -1.01 -11.86 -11.73
C LYS A 141 -0.63 -12.96 -12.75
N ASP A 142 -0.37 -14.20 -12.31
CA ASP A 142 0.09 -15.28 -13.19
C ASP A 142 -0.89 -15.55 -14.34
N LEU A 143 -2.19 -15.65 -14.04
CA LEU A 143 -3.23 -15.86 -15.06
C LEU A 143 -3.53 -14.61 -15.90
N GLU A 144 -2.93 -13.45 -15.57
CA GLU A 144 -2.89 -12.26 -16.41
C GLU A 144 -1.68 -12.28 -17.38
N GLY A 145 -0.83 -13.30 -17.30
CA GLY A 145 0.40 -13.40 -18.08
C GLY A 145 1.49 -12.40 -17.65
N LYS A 146 1.37 -11.81 -16.47
CA LYS A 146 2.34 -10.85 -15.91
C LYS A 146 3.26 -11.54 -14.92
N ARG A 147 4.54 -11.24 -15.01
CA ARG A 147 5.56 -11.82 -14.16
C ARG A 147 5.86 -10.90 -12.97
N VAL A 148 5.72 -11.45 -11.77
CA VAL A 148 6.16 -10.84 -10.53
C VAL A 148 7.38 -11.57 -9.99
N GLU A 149 8.36 -10.83 -9.47
CA GLU A 149 9.54 -11.38 -8.83
C GLU A 149 9.64 -10.86 -7.39
N ILE A 150 9.53 -11.76 -6.42
CA ILE A 150 9.70 -11.40 -5.01
C ILE A 150 11.20 -11.31 -4.68
N LYS A 151 11.63 -10.19 -4.12
CA LYS A 151 13.02 -9.97 -3.68
C LYS A 151 13.22 -10.33 -2.21
N GLY A 152 12.22 -10.10 -1.36
CA GLY A 152 12.24 -10.46 0.05
C GLY A 152 11.58 -9.46 0.96
N TRP A 153 11.75 -9.69 2.25
CA TRP A 153 11.23 -8.82 3.31
C TRP A 153 12.31 -7.88 3.85
N ARG A 154 11.90 -6.65 4.12
CA ARG A 154 12.69 -5.64 4.85
C ARG A 154 12.01 -5.31 6.16
N ASP A 155 12.79 -4.81 7.12
CA ASP A 155 12.31 -4.49 8.45
C ASP A 155 11.48 -3.20 8.52
N ALA A 156 10.95 -2.91 9.70
CA ALA A 156 10.14 -1.72 9.95
C ALA A 156 10.94 -0.41 9.79
N ALA A 157 12.27 -0.43 9.98
CA ALA A 157 13.11 0.76 9.79
C ALA A 157 13.17 1.10 8.30
N TYR A 158 13.47 0.11 7.47
CA TYR A 158 13.47 0.27 6.02
C TYR A 158 12.09 0.74 5.48
N ALA A 159 10.99 0.16 5.99
CA ALA A 159 9.65 0.60 5.61
C ALA A 159 9.41 2.09 5.93
N ARG A 160 9.87 2.57 7.09
CA ARG A 160 9.78 4.00 7.44
C ARG A 160 10.61 4.89 6.51
N ASP A 161 11.82 4.46 6.17
CA ASP A 161 12.68 5.19 5.24
C ASP A 161 12.03 5.30 3.86
N GLN A 162 11.38 4.25 3.39
CA GLN A 162 10.63 4.28 2.12
C GLN A 162 9.41 5.20 2.17
N VAL A 163 8.68 5.24 3.29
CA VAL A 163 7.61 6.23 3.47
C VAL A 163 8.14 7.66 3.37
N VAL A 164 9.25 7.97 4.05
CA VAL A 164 9.89 9.30 3.97
C VAL A 164 10.34 9.62 2.53
N HIS A 165 10.95 8.66 1.85
CA HIS A 165 11.39 8.81 0.47
C HIS A 165 10.22 9.12 -0.47
N SER A 166 9.13 8.35 -0.38
CA SER A 166 7.95 8.51 -1.24
C SER A 166 7.18 9.81 -0.95
N VAL A 167 7.16 10.29 0.29
CA VAL A 167 6.63 11.62 0.65
C VAL A 167 7.44 12.71 -0.04
N ARG A 168 8.76 12.63 0.03
CA ARG A 168 9.64 13.60 -0.63
C ARG A 168 9.43 13.62 -2.14
N GLN A 169 9.37 12.47 -2.78
CA GLN A 169 9.08 12.37 -4.23
C GLN A 169 7.74 13.01 -4.58
N PHE A 170 6.71 12.80 -3.76
CA PHE A 170 5.39 13.44 -3.95
C PHE A 170 5.49 14.97 -3.89
N GLU A 171 6.15 15.54 -2.89
CA GLU A 171 6.31 16.99 -2.73
C GLU A 171 7.14 17.61 -3.89
N GLU A 172 8.22 16.95 -4.30
CA GLU A 172 9.05 17.38 -5.43
C GLU A 172 8.26 17.36 -6.75
N ASN A 173 7.48 16.31 -7.00
CA ASN A 173 6.62 16.21 -8.17
C ASN A 173 5.52 17.28 -8.18
N LYS A 174 4.90 17.52 -7.04
CA LYS A 174 3.87 18.55 -6.87
C LYS A 174 4.42 19.96 -7.15
N ALA A 175 5.60 20.26 -6.63
CA ALA A 175 6.29 21.53 -6.88
C ALA A 175 6.63 21.71 -8.37
N ARG A 176 7.12 20.66 -9.04
CA ARG A 176 7.40 20.67 -10.49
C ARG A 176 6.13 20.96 -11.30
N LEU A 177 5.04 20.25 -11.04
CA LEU A 177 3.77 20.45 -11.75
C LEU A 177 3.16 21.85 -11.52
N ALA A 178 3.37 22.43 -10.35
CA ALA A 178 2.96 23.80 -10.07
C ALA A 178 3.77 24.84 -10.86
N ALA A 179 5.07 24.59 -11.08
CA ALA A 179 5.95 25.47 -11.84
C ALA A 179 5.70 25.39 -13.36
N GLU A 180 5.20 24.27 -13.87
CA GLU A 180 4.90 24.05 -15.28
C GLU A 180 3.55 24.66 -15.72
N LYS A 181 2.67 25.05 -14.78
CA LYS A 181 1.41 25.73 -15.13
C LYS A 181 1.69 27.16 -15.54
N PRO A 182 1.36 27.58 -16.78
CA PRO A 182 1.52 28.98 -17.20
C PRO A 182 0.69 29.89 -16.28
N ALA A 183 1.28 31.02 -15.90
CA ALA A 183 0.55 32.07 -15.19
C ALA A 183 -0.62 32.54 -16.08
N THR A 184 -1.84 32.21 -15.63
CA THR A 184 -3.09 32.68 -16.24
C THR A 184 -3.36 34.12 -15.87
#